data_af77de7da7ef0d1034a960a21c34a200
#
_entry.id   af77de7da7ef0d1034a960a21c34a200
#
_cell.length_a   1.000
_cell.length_b   1.000
_cell.length_c   1.000
_cell.angle_alpha   90.00
_cell.angle_beta   90.00
_cell.angle_gamma   90.00
#
_symmetry.space_group_name_H-M   'P 1'
#
loop_
_entity.id
_entity.type
_entity.pdbx_description
1 polymer ?
#
loop_
_entity_poly.entity_id
_entity_poly.type
_entity_poly.pdbx_seq_one_letter_code
_entity_poly.pdbx_strand_id
1 'polypeptide(L)'
;MYPLKRFGLLLLLISFQNISSQVIETTIPLVIDETKSSIRTRFVPPKGFYWAKEQPGSFSEFLNDFPLHPPNFPVRDFTGALIGQQQHHIALLKINVGDKNLQQCADAWIRLYAEYLWINQKFDDIGFEFTSTQFFPWNDFKNGVRTKEFNKKVRFVNTGKADDSYESFQKYLEVIFRYAGTISLDRESIPIKNNAAIRTGDFLIKPGSPGHLVIIVGVARNASGKKLYLLAESFMPAQDIHILVNHRNPQLSPWYELDVDTAETATAKYIFKPSSIKRFHALR
;
A
#
# COMPACT_ATOMS: atom_id res chain seq x y z
N MET A 1 48.92 78.12 37.92
CA MET A 1 48.24 78.42 36.67
C MET A 1 48.47 77.27 35.69
N TYR A 2 47.58 76.27 35.65
CA TYR A 2 47.75 75.06 34.83
C TYR A 2 46.59 75.04 33.80
N PRO A 3 46.82 74.72 32.50
CA PRO A 3 45.76 74.74 31.50
C PRO A 3 44.98 73.40 31.50
N LEU A 4 43.63 73.51 31.40
CA LEU A 4 42.69 72.42 31.20
C LEU A 4 42.89 71.77 29.83
N LYS A 5 43.14 70.42 29.81
CA LYS A 5 43.07 69.59 28.60
C LYS A 5 41.62 69.19 28.37
N ARG A 6 41.07 69.61 27.21
CA ARG A 6 39.78 69.15 26.70
C ARG A 6 39.94 67.72 26.16
N PHE A 7 39.21 66.79 26.73
CA PHE A 7 38.98 65.45 26.19
C PHE A 7 37.81 65.51 25.18
N GLY A 8 38.12 65.25 23.90
CA GLY A 8 37.10 65.09 22.89
C GLY A 8 36.54 63.65 22.96
N LEU A 9 35.22 63.55 23.18
CA LEU A 9 34.49 62.29 23.18
C LEU A 9 34.14 61.93 21.72
N LEU A 10 34.79 60.87 21.24
CA LEU A 10 34.52 60.29 19.89
C LEU A 10 33.34 59.34 20.02
N LEU A 11 32.17 59.76 19.55
CA LEU A 11 30.99 58.91 19.44
C LEU A 11 31.13 57.96 18.25
N LEU A 12 31.37 56.69 18.48
CA LEU A 12 31.29 55.63 17.45
C LEU A 12 29.82 55.32 17.20
N LEU A 13 29.30 55.73 16.05
CA LEU A 13 27.97 55.30 15.56
C LEU A 13 28.12 53.87 14.98
N ILE A 14 27.68 52.88 15.75
CA ILE A 14 27.53 51.50 15.26
C ILE A 14 26.21 51.42 14.50
N SER A 15 26.31 51.37 13.17
CA SER A 15 25.13 51.05 12.32
C SER A 15 24.77 49.58 12.42
N PHE A 16 23.68 49.25 13.08
CA PHE A 16 23.09 47.94 13.01
C PHE A 16 22.47 47.74 11.62
N GLN A 17 23.11 46.96 10.78
CA GLN A 17 22.49 46.44 9.58
C GLN A 17 21.48 45.37 9.97
N ASN A 18 20.19 45.64 9.79
CA ASN A 18 19.13 44.64 9.89
C ASN A 18 19.35 43.60 8.78
N ILE A 19 19.91 42.44 9.12
CA ILE A 19 19.90 41.27 8.26
C ILE A 19 18.47 40.69 8.37
N SER A 20 17.64 41.10 7.42
CA SER A 20 16.35 40.45 7.18
C SER A 20 16.63 39.04 6.72
N SER A 21 16.48 38.05 7.61
CA SER A 21 16.45 36.65 7.23
C SER A 21 15.20 36.43 6.36
N GLN A 22 15.38 36.40 5.06
CA GLN A 22 14.35 35.85 4.16
C GLN A 22 14.18 34.40 4.55
N VAL A 23 13.07 34.10 5.22
CA VAL A 23 12.56 32.73 5.34
C VAL A 23 12.20 32.31 3.93
N ILE A 24 13.06 31.53 3.30
CA ILE A 24 12.72 30.84 2.05
C ILE A 24 11.67 29.80 2.49
N GLU A 25 10.41 30.15 2.35
CA GLU A 25 9.31 29.17 2.36
C GLU A 25 9.57 28.22 1.19
N THR A 26 10.27 27.12 1.45
CA THR A 26 10.32 25.99 0.53
C THR A 26 8.92 25.39 0.54
N THR A 27 8.04 25.89 -0.31
CA THR A 27 6.79 25.23 -0.64
C THR A 27 7.16 23.88 -1.19
N ILE A 28 6.95 22.82 -0.36
CA ILE A 28 7.03 21.43 -0.82
C ILE A 28 6.02 21.34 -1.95
N PRO A 29 6.42 20.97 -3.18
CA PRO A 29 5.50 20.91 -4.30
C PRO A 29 4.37 19.94 -3.94
N LEU A 30 3.13 20.35 -4.20
CA LEU A 30 1.93 19.56 -3.97
C LEU A 30 2.08 18.21 -4.70
N VAL A 31 2.27 17.15 -3.93
CA VAL A 31 2.45 15.78 -4.46
C VAL A 31 1.10 15.09 -4.66
N ILE A 32 -0.02 15.81 -4.37
CA ILE A 32 -1.38 15.28 -4.37
C ILE A 32 -2.30 16.27 -5.04
N ASP A 33 -3.00 15.83 -6.09
CA ASP A 33 -4.11 16.55 -6.70
C ASP A 33 -5.44 16.02 -6.14
N GLU A 34 -5.95 16.68 -5.13
CA GLU A 34 -7.19 16.29 -4.44
C GLU A 34 -8.44 16.35 -5.32
N THR A 35 -8.38 16.97 -6.48
CA THR A 35 -9.51 17.02 -7.44
C THR A 35 -9.67 15.70 -8.20
N LYS A 36 -8.67 14.82 -8.15
CA LYS A 36 -8.62 13.56 -8.89
C LYS A 36 -9.08 12.37 -8.04
N SER A 37 -9.55 11.35 -8.72
CA SER A 37 -10.26 10.22 -8.09
C SER A 37 -9.59 8.85 -8.24
N SER A 38 -8.41 8.74 -8.86
CA SER A 38 -7.67 7.49 -8.95
C SER A 38 -6.24 7.64 -8.44
N ILE A 39 -5.56 6.53 -8.15
CA ILE A 39 -4.18 6.54 -7.63
C ILE A 39 -3.27 7.32 -8.59
N ARG A 40 -3.21 6.94 -9.86
CA ARG A 40 -2.34 7.57 -10.86
C ARG A 40 -2.59 9.07 -11.04
N THR A 41 -3.84 9.46 -10.99
CA THR A 41 -4.18 10.86 -11.26
C THR A 41 -4.05 11.74 -10.02
N ARG A 42 -4.29 11.21 -8.81
CA ARG A 42 -4.20 11.97 -7.56
C ARG A 42 -2.77 12.16 -7.08
N PHE A 43 -1.91 11.15 -7.20
CA PHE A 43 -0.53 11.22 -6.71
C PHE A 43 0.42 11.68 -7.81
N VAL A 44 0.97 12.88 -7.67
CA VAL A 44 1.93 13.45 -8.61
C VAL A 44 3.33 12.96 -8.24
N PRO A 45 4.09 12.33 -9.16
CA PRO A 45 5.48 11.99 -8.88
C PRO A 45 6.33 13.22 -8.58
N PRO A 46 7.34 13.12 -7.69
CA PRO A 46 8.25 14.22 -7.41
C PRO A 46 8.99 14.71 -8.67
N LYS A 47 9.49 15.94 -8.63
CA LYS A 47 10.21 16.56 -9.76
C LYS A 47 11.29 15.62 -10.32
N GLY A 48 11.25 15.40 -11.63
CA GLY A 48 12.18 14.52 -12.33
C GLY A 48 11.77 13.04 -12.35
N PHE A 49 10.68 12.68 -11.70
CA PHE A 49 10.08 11.35 -11.77
C PHE A 49 8.79 11.39 -12.59
N TYR A 50 8.49 10.27 -13.22
CA TYR A 50 7.29 10.05 -14.03
C TYR A 50 6.68 8.72 -13.67
N TRP A 51 5.37 8.59 -13.76
CA TRP A 51 4.69 7.30 -13.61
C TRP A 51 5.32 6.24 -14.52
N ALA A 52 5.59 5.07 -13.97
CA ALA A 52 6.02 3.94 -14.79
C ALA A 52 4.90 3.62 -15.79
N LYS A 53 5.32 3.29 -17.03
CA LYS A 53 4.36 2.85 -18.06
C LYS A 53 3.99 1.41 -17.76
N GLU A 54 2.72 1.17 -17.51
CA GLU A 54 2.18 -0.17 -17.30
C GLU A 54 1.71 -0.79 -18.60
N GLN A 55 1.64 -2.12 -18.64
CA GLN A 55 1.07 -2.84 -19.76
C GLN A 55 -0.46 -2.72 -19.72
N PRO A 56 -1.12 -2.32 -20.83
CA PRO A 56 -2.58 -2.25 -20.88
C PRO A 56 -3.26 -3.56 -20.49
N GLY A 57 -4.32 -3.49 -19.68
CA GLY A 57 -5.06 -4.62 -19.17
C GLY A 57 -4.34 -5.43 -18.08
N SER A 58 -3.18 -4.97 -17.60
CA SER A 58 -2.44 -5.63 -16.51
C SER A 58 -2.99 -5.32 -15.12
N PHE A 59 -2.65 -6.18 -14.14
CA PHE A 59 -2.95 -5.91 -12.74
C PHE A 59 -2.29 -4.61 -12.24
N SER A 60 -1.12 -4.28 -12.76
CA SER A 60 -0.43 -3.03 -12.44
C SER A 60 -1.21 -1.80 -12.91
N GLU A 61 -1.76 -1.83 -14.12
CA GLU A 61 -2.62 -0.75 -14.63
C GLU A 61 -3.92 -0.64 -13.82
N PHE A 62 -4.56 -1.78 -13.53
CA PHE A 62 -5.76 -1.84 -12.69
C PHE A 62 -5.53 -1.16 -11.33
N LEU A 63 -4.39 -1.43 -10.66
CA LEU A 63 -4.05 -0.79 -9.39
C LEU A 63 -3.79 0.71 -9.55
N ASN A 64 -3.03 1.12 -10.57
CA ASN A 64 -2.75 2.53 -10.80
C ASN A 64 -4.02 3.37 -11.06
N ASP A 65 -5.00 2.78 -11.73
CA ASP A 65 -6.27 3.44 -12.05
C ASP A 65 -7.36 3.18 -10.99
N PHE A 66 -7.01 2.46 -9.90
CA PHE A 66 -7.97 2.13 -8.86
C PHE A 66 -8.60 3.40 -8.25
N PRO A 67 -9.94 3.43 -8.11
CA PRO A 67 -10.64 4.59 -7.60
C PRO A 67 -10.36 4.80 -6.11
N LEU A 68 -10.31 6.09 -5.72
CA LEU A 68 -10.10 6.54 -4.36
C LEU A 68 -11.35 7.21 -3.80
N HIS A 69 -11.54 7.10 -2.51
CA HIS A 69 -12.50 7.93 -1.78
C HIS A 69 -12.13 9.42 -1.88
N PRO A 70 -13.07 10.34 -1.62
CA PRO A 70 -12.76 11.77 -1.51
C PRO A 70 -11.58 12.03 -0.56
N PRO A 71 -10.87 13.16 -0.72
CA PRO A 71 -9.82 13.56 0.20
C PRO A 71 -10.31 13.58 1.66
N ASN A 72 -9.40 13.30 2.59
CA ASN A 72 -9.68 13.29 4.03
C ASN A 72 -10.76 12.28 4.47
N PHE A 73 -11.08 11.29 3.63
CA PHE A 73 -11.98 10.21 4.03
C PHE A 73 -11.31 9.36 5.10
N PRO A 74 -11.95 9.12 6.26
CA PRO A 74 -11.31 8.44 7.37
C PRO A 74 -11.28 6.93 7.18
N VAL A 75 -10.23 6.27 7.65
CA VAL A 75 -10.14 4.80 7.71
C VAL A 75 -11.09 4.28 8.79
N ARG A 76 -11.90 3.31 8.41
CA ARG A 76 -12.82 2.61 9.28
C ARG A 76 -12.51 1.12 9.31
N ASP A 77 -12.84 0.47 10.42
CA ASP A 77 -12.82 -0.98 10.50
C ASP A 77 -14.12 -1.60 9.91
N PHE A 78 -14.17 -2.92 9.89
CA PHE A 78 -15.32 -3.71 9.38
C PHE A 78 -16.64 -3.43 10.11
N THR A 79 -16.62 -2.83 11.29
CA THR A 79 -17.84 -2.42 12.04
C THR A 79 -18.30 -1.01 11.65
N GLY A 80 -17.51 -0.29 10.86
CA GLY A 80 -17.72 1.11 10.54
C GLY A 80 -17.12 2.09 11.57
N ALA A 81 -16.48 1.59 12.62
CA ALA A 81 -15.83 2.43 13.63
C ALA A 81 -14.52 3.04 13.08
N LEU A 82 -14.21 4.26 13.51
CA LEU A 82 -12.95 4.92 13.17
C LEU A 82 -11.77 4.20 13.82
N ILE A 83 -10.72 3.94 13.06
CA ILE A 83 -9.46 3.47 13.66
C ILE A 83 -8.75 4.62 14.40
N GLY A 84 -7.97 4.27 15.44
CA GLY A 84 -7.34 5.29 16.31
C GLY A 84 -6.18 6.07 15.68
N GLN A 85 -5.60 5.59 14.57
CA GLN A 85 -4.36 6.14 14.00
C GLN A 85 -4.57 6.67 12.59
N GLN A 86 -5.40 7.70 12.46
CA GLN A 86 -5.73 8.31 11.17
C GLN A 86 -4.53 8.99 10.47
N GLN A 87 -3.48 9.38 11.20
CA GLN A 87 -2.32 10.08 10.66
C GLN A 87 -1.38 9.20 9.82
N HIS A 88 -1.64 7.89 9.73
CA HIS A 88 -0.77 6.97 8.98
C HIS A 88 -1.20 6.75 7.53
N HIS A 89 -2.35 7.30 7.15
CA HIS A 89 -2.86 7.20 5.77
C HIS A 89 -3.04 8.57 5.13
N ILE A 90 -3.10 8.58 3.80
CA ILE A 90 -3.28 9.80 3.01
C ILE A 90 -4.43 9.70 2.01
N ALA A 91 -4.82 8.50 1.65
CA ALA A 91 -5.98 8.22 0.79
C ALA A 91 -6.49 6.80 1.03
N LEU A 92 -7.76 6.57 0.72
CA LEU A 92 -8.40 5.26 0.81
C LEU A 92 -8.81 4.76 -0.57
N LEU A 93 -8.55 3.48 -0.84
CA LEU A 93 -9.09 2.80 -2.00
C LEU A 93 -10.61 2.65 -1.86
N LYS A 94 -11.35 2.94 -2.93
CA LYS A 94 -12.82 2.87 -2.92
C LYS A 94 -13.28 1.42 -3.12
N ILE A 95 -13.06 0.62 -2.07
CA ILE A 95 -13.47 -0.78 -2.01
C ILE A 95 -13.94 -1.12 -0.60
N ASN A 96 -15.06 -1.84 -0.51
CA ASN A 96 -15.67 -2.20 0.77
C ASN A 96 -14.84 -3.28 1.49
N VAL A 97 -14.56 -3.10 2.76
CA VAL A 97 -13.89 -4.08 3.62
C VAL A 97 -14.79 -5.27 4.01
N GLY A 98 -16.11 -5.14 3.81
CA GLY A 98 -17.11 -6.11 4.29
C GLY A 98 -17.56 -5.83 5.72
N ASP A 99 -18.36 -6.73 6.26
CA ASP A 99 -18.99 -6.63 7.59
C ASP A 99 -18.39 -7.62 8.61
N LYS A 100 -17.30 -8.31 8.24
CA LYS A 100 -16.62 -9.33 9.04
C LYS A 100 -15.16 -8.97 9.25
N ASN A 101 -14.62 -9.35 10.40
CA ASN A 101 -13.20 -9.19 10.69
C ASN A 101 -12.35 -10.22 9.91
N LEU A 102 -12.37 -10.15 8.58
CA LEU A 102 -11.71 -11.11 7.70
C LEU A 102 -10.69 -10.45 6.77
N GLN A 103 -11.08 -9.45 5.97
CA GLN A 103 -10.19 -8.79 5.02
C GLN A 103 -9.11 -7.97 5.73
N GLN A 104 -8.05 -8.63 6.17
CA GLN A 104 -6.89 -8.03 6.86
C GLN A 104 -5.75 -7.74 5.87
N CYS A 105 -4.51 -7.65 6.34
CA CYS A 105 -3.37 -7.18 5.55
C CYS A 105 -3.10 -8.00 4.26
N ALA A 106 -2.95 -9.31 4.36
CA ALA A 106 -2.72 -10.17 3.18
C ALA A 106 -3.98 -10.26 2.31
N ASP A 107 -5.14 -10.27 2.96
CA ASP A 107 -6.43 -10.40 2.30
C ASP A 107 -6.75 -9.17 1.44
N ALA A 108 -6.23 -8.01 1.78
CA ALA A 108 -6.32 -6.81 0.96
C ALA A 108 -5.67 -7.01 -0.42
N TRP A 109 -4.49 -7.62 -0.48
CA TRP A 109 -3.85 -7.94 -1.76
C TRP A 109 -4.64 -9.02 -2.52
N ILE A 110 -5.04 -10.10 -1.83
CA ILE A 110 -5.87 -11.17 -2.39
C ILE A 110 -7.17 -10.58 -2.98
N ARG A 111 -7.84 -9.68 -2.24
CA ARG A 111 -9.04 -9.01 -2.69
C ARG A 111 -8.82 -8.23 -3.99
N LEU A 112 -7.80 -7.38 -4.03
CA LEU A 112 -7.52 -6.55 -5.21
C LEU A 112 -7.17 -7.40 -6.44
N TYR A 113 -6.40 -8.47 -6.25
CA TYR A 113 -6.03 -9.36 -7.34
C TYR A 113 -7.23 -10.18 -7.85
N ALA A 114 -8.05 -10.70 -6.94
CA ALA A 114 -9.25 -11.43 -7.30
C ALA A 114 -10.29 -10.54 -8.02
N GLU A 115 -10.47 -9.28 -7.60
CA GLU A 115 -11.32 -8.31 -8.30
C GLU A 115 -10.80 -7.99 -9.70
N TYR A 116 -9.48 -7.84 -9.85
CA TYR A 116 -8.86 -7.66 -11.17
C TYR A 116 -9.18 -8.85 -12.09
N LEU A 117 -9.06 -10.08 -11.61
CA LEU A 117 -9.36 -11.27 -12.37
C LEU A 117 -10.86 -11.34 -12.70
N TRP A 118 -11.72 -11.01 -11.73
CA TRP A 118 -13.18 -11.00 -11.91
C TRP A 118 -13.62 -10.01 -12.98
N ILE A 119 -13.18 -8.76 -12.90
CA ILE A 119 -13.55 -7.69 -13.85
C ILE A 119 -13.08 -8.04 -15.27
N ASN A 120 -11.93 -8.70 -15.39
CA ASN A 120 -11.39 -9.14 -16.68
C ASN A 120 -11.90 -10.53 -17.12
N GLN A 121 -12.90 -11.09 -16.43
CA GLN A 121 -13.51 -12.39 -16.74
C GLN A 121 -12.52 -13.56 -16.76
N LYS A 122 -11.41 -13.45 -16.03
CA LYS A 122 -10.38 -14.48 -15.87
C LYS A 122 -10.74 -15.43 -14.73
N PHE A 123 -11.94 -15.98 -14.77
CA PHE A 123 -12.52 -16.76 -13.69
C PHE A 123 -11.71 -18.03 -13.37
N ASP A 124 -11.10 -18.64 -14.39
CA ASP A 124 -10.30 -19.85 -14.22
C ASP A 124 -8.97 -19.61 -13.51
N ASP A 125 -8.50 -18.35 -13.51
CA ASP A 125 -7.27 -17.95 -12.83
C ASP A 125 -7.51 -17.59 -11.34
N ILE A 126 -8.77 -17.53 -10.88
CA ILE A 126 -9.09 -17.19 -9.49
C ILE A 126 -8.92 -18.43 -8.60
N GLY A 127 -7.91 -18.42 -7.76
CA GLY A 127 -7.65 -19.46 -6.79
C GLY A 127 -6.48 -19.11 -5.88
N PHE A 128 -6.50 -19.60 -4.64
CA PHE A 128 -5.49 -19.31 -3.61
C PHE A 128 -5.25 -20.52 -2.73
N GLU A 129 -4.03 -20.63 -2.23
CA GLU A 129 -3.70 -21.64 -1.24
C GLU A 129 -4.13 -21.19 0.17
N PHE A 130 -4.69 -22.13 0.92
CA PHE A 130 -4.85 -22.00 2.37
C PHE A 130 -3.49 -22.13 3.08
N THR A 131 -3.40 -21.63 4.30
CA THR A 131 -2.22 -21.86 5.15
C THR A 131 -1.91 -23.34 5.32
N SER A 132 -2.92 -24.21 5.23
CA SER A 132 -2.81 -25.67 5.24
C SER A 132 -2.29 -26.31 3.93
N THR A 133 -1.88 -25.51 2.94
CA THR A 133 -1.38 -25.94 1.60
C THR A 133 -2.43 -26.43 0.62
N GLN A 134 -3.70 -26.39 0.97
CA GLN A 134 -4.78 -26.78 0.06
C GLN A 134 -5.10 -25.60 -0.88
N PHE A 135 -5.08 -25.84 -2.19
CA PHE A 135 -5.52 -24.85 -3.17
C PHE A 135 -7.04 -24.92 -3.33
N PHE A 136 -7.69 -23.75 -3.31
CA PHE A 136 -9.13 -23.64 -3.47
C PHE A 136 -9.50 -22.70 -4.60
N PRO A 137 -9.85 -23.23 -5.80
CA PRO A 137 -10.22 -22.38 -6.93
C PRO A 137 -11.68 -21.89 -6.83
N TRP A 138 -11.94 -20.72 -7.41
CA TRP A 138 -13.28 -20.19 -7.59
C TRP A 138 -14.22 -21.17 -8.32
N ASN A 139 -13.69 -21.85 -9.33
CA ASN A 139 -14.46 -22.82 -10.12
C ASN A 139 -15.07 -23.93 -9.28
N ASP A 140 -14.40 -24.41 -8.24
CA ASP A 140 -14.95 -25.38 -7.31
C ASP A 140 -16.07 -24.76 -6.48
N PHE A 141 -15.84 -23.58 -5.93
CA PHE A 141 -16.82 -22.90 -5.09
C PHE A 141 -18.10 -22.57 -5.85
N LYS A 142 -18.01 -21.98 -7.05
CA LYS A 142 -19.18 -21.67 -7.89
C LYS A 142 -20.00 -22.90 -8.29
N ASN A 143 -19.34 -24.07 -8.37
CA ASN A 143 -20.01 -25.36 -8.68
C ASN A 143 -20.49 -26.11 -7.43
N GLY A 144 -20.50 -25.47 -6.27
CA GLY A 144 -21.12 -26.02 -5.05
C GLY A 144 -20.15 -26.68 -4.06
N VAL A 145 -18.84 -26.68 -4.30
CA VAL A 145 -17.85 -27.11 -3.31
C VAL A 145 -17.81 -26.10 -2.17
N ARG A 146 -17.83 -26.63 -0.94
CA ARG A 146 -17.76 -25.83 0.29
C ARG A 146 -16.68 -26.39 1.21
N THR A 147 -16.20 -25.54 2.13
CA THR A 147 -15.27 -25.98 3.19
C THR A 147 -16.04 -26.45 4.41
N LYS A 148 -15.59 -27.57 5.00
CA LYS A 148 -16.02 -28.04 6.33
C LYS A 148 -14.81 -28.34 7.18
N GLU A 149 -14.84 -27.92 8.44
CA GLU A 149 -13.83 -28.30 9.43
C GLU A 149 -14.17 -29.64 10.06
N PHE A 150 -13.21 -30.55 10.05
CA PHE A 150 -13.30 -31.82 10.74
C PHE A 150 -11.96 -32.11 11.44
N ASN A 151 -11.98 -32.26 12.75
CA ASN A 151 -10.76 -32.48 13.57
C ASN A 151 -9.67 -31.42 13.28
N LYS A 152 -10.04 -30.16 13.27
CA LYS A 152 -9.13 -29.00 12.95
C LYS A 152 -8.51 -29.04 11.55
N LYS A 153 -9.03 -29.87 10.65
CA LYS A 153 -8.62 -29.94 9.24
C LYS A 153 -9.75 -29.47 8.34
N VAL A 154 -9.42 -28.66 7.34
CA VAL A 154 -10.38 -28.24 6.31
C VAL A 154 -10.55 -29.37 5.30
N ARG A 155 -11.78 -29.68 4.96
CA ARG A 155 -12.15 -30.61 3.88
C ARG A 155 -13.07 -29.91 2.89
N PHE A 156 -12.92 -30.27 1.63
CA PHE A 156 -13.81 -29.83 0.56
C PHE A 156 -14.96 -30.83 0.40
N VAL A 157 -16.18 -30.35 0.39
CA VAL A 157 -17.39 -31.16 0.28
C VAL A 157 -18.34 -30.49 -0.74
N ASN A 158 -18.96 -31.29 -1.60
CA ASN A 158 -19.93 -30.76 -2.56
C ASN A 158 -21.32 -30.75 -1.91
N THR A 159 -21.70 -29.64 -1.29
CA THR A 159 -22.96 -29.47 -0.54
C THR A 159 -23.68 -28.17 -0.89
N GLY A 160 -23.09 -27.30 -1.68
CA GLY A 160 -23.68 -26.05 -2.12
C GLY A 160 -24.45 -26.21 -3.44
N LYS A 161 -25.24 -25.22 -3.75
CA LYS A 161 -25.80 -25.04 -5.11
C LYS A 161 -24.79 -24.33 -5.98
N ALA A 162 -24.82 -24.60 -7.29
CA ALA A 162 -24.03 -23.84 -8.26
C ALA A 162 -24.52 -22.38 -8.30
N ASP A 163 -23.59 -21.44 -8.23
CA ASP A 163 -23.87 -20.00 -8.22
C ASP A 163 -22.60 -19.25 -8.63
N ASP A 164 -22.64 -18.60 -9.79
CA ASP A 164 -21.52 -17.82 -10.36
C ASP A 164 -21.72 -16.31 -10.21
N SER A 165 -22.68 -15.87 -9.38
CA SER A 165 -22.94 -14.47 -9.10
C SER A 165 -21.78 -13.79 -8.38
N TYR A 166 -21.70 -12.46 -8.52
CA TYR A 166 -20.72 -11.67 -7.76
C TYR A 166 -20.93 -11.78 -6.24
N GLU A 167 -22.16 -11.94 -5.77
CA GLU A 167 -22.43 -12.19 -4.36
C GLU A 167 -21.81 -13.51 -3.89
N SER A 168 -21.94 -14.56 -4.71
CA SER A 168 -21.29 -15.86 -4.44
C SER A 168 -19.75 -15.74 -4.45
N PHE A 169 -19.19 -14.94 -5.36
CA PHE A 169 -17.77 -14.64 -5.39
C PHE A 169 -17.30 -13.92 -4.11
N GLN A 170 -18.07 -12.99 -3.59
CA GLN A 170 -17.72 -12.36 -2.29
C GLN A 170 -17.73 -13.39 -1.14
N LYS A 171 -18.69 -14.31 -1.11
CA LYS A 171 -18.74 -15.42 -0.13
C LYS A 171 -17.53 -16.36 -0.28
N TYR A 172 -17.08 -16.60 -1.51
CA TYR A 172 -15.84 -17.33 -1.77
C TYR A 172 -14.63 -16.60 -1.17
N LEU A 173 -14.50 -15.30 -1.39
CA LEU A 173 -13.41 -14.50 -0.82
C LEU A 173 -13.40 -14.52 0.71
N GLU A 174 -14.55 -14.52 1.36
CA GLU A 174 -14.63 -14.69 2.82
C GLU A 174 -14.05 -16.04 3.29
N VAL A 175 -14.23 -17.10 2.48
CA VAL A 175 -13.60 -18.40 2.76
C VAL A 175 -12.09 -18.31 2.60
N ILE A 176 -11.61 -17.66 1.53
CA ILE A 176 -10.18 -17.45 1.31
C ILE A 176 -9.58 -16.66 2.48
N PHE A 177 -10.15 -15.53 2.87
CA PHE A 177 -9.67 -14.69 3.97
C PHE A 177 -9.63 -15.41 5.34
N ARG A 178 -10.45 -16.44 5.52
CA ARG A 178 -10.45 -17.25 6.74
C ARG A 178 -9.29 -18.22 6.81
N TYR A 179 -8.85 -18.78 5.67
CA TYR A 179 -7.92 -19.89 5.63
C TYR A 179 -6.57 -19.57 4.97
N ALA A 180 -6.52 -18.55 4.13
CA ALA A 180 -5.28 -17.99 3.57
C ALA A 180 -4.71 -16.90 4.50
N GLY A 181 -3.55 -16.37 4.15
CA GLY A 181 -2.91 -15.29 4.89
C GLY A 181 -1.47 -15.08 4.46
N THR A 182 -0.68 -14.38 5.29
CA THR A 182 0.71 -14.07 4.93
C THR A 182 1.57 -15.32 4.72
N ILE A 183 1.30 -16.43 5.41
CA ILE A 183 2.09 -17.68 5.28
C ILE A 183 1.82 -18.34 3.93
N SER A 184 0.55 -18.46 3.50
CA SER A 184 0.22 -19.05 2.20
C SER A 184 0.67 -18.15 1.05
N LEU A 185 0.41 -16.85 1.15
CA LEU A 185 0.78 -15.89 0.09
C LEU A 185 2.31 -15.78 -0.07
N ASP A 186 3.08 -15.90 1.03
CA ASP A 186 4.53 -15.98 0.96
C ASP A 186 5.01 -17.19 0.17
N ARG A 187 4.38 -18.33 0.37
CA ARG A 187 4.67 -19.60 -0.33
C ARG A 187 4.32 -19.54 -1.80
N GLU A 188 3.20 -18.88 -2.15
CA GLU A 188 2.75 -18.65 -3.52
C GLU A 188 3.54 -17.55 -4.25
N SER A 189 4.60 -17.02 -3.66
CA SER A 189 5.33 -15.87 -4.17
C SER A 189 6.81 -16.13 -4.34
N ILE A 190 7.41 -15.40 -5.27
CA ILE A 190 8.85 -15.45 -5.53
C ILE A 190 9.52 -14.15 -5.06
N PRO A 191 10.73 -14.24 -4.46
CA PRO A 191 11.47 -13.04 -4.06
C PRO A 191 11.95 -12.25 -5.27
N ILE A 192 11.86 -10.93 -5.19
CA ILE A 192 12.45 -10.01 -6.17
C ILE A 192 13.93 -9.84 -5.82
N LYS A 193 14.82 -10.10 -6.78
CA LYS A 193 16.28 -10.06 -6.58
C LYS A 193 16.96 -8.83 -7.18
N ASN A 194 16.19 -7.89 -7.74
CA ASN A 194 16.73 -6.75 -8.44
C ASN A 194 15.77 -5.56 -8.31
N ASN A 195 16.28 -4.42 -7.90
CA ASN A 195 15.50 -3.18 -7.74
C ASN A 195 14.78 -2.76 -9.05
N ALA A 196 15.42 -2.98 -10.19
CA ALA A 196 14.83 -2.67 -11.49
C ALA A 196 13.59 -3.55 -11.80
N ALA A 197 13.49 -4.75 -11.18
CA ALA A 197 12.37 -5.66 -11.41
C ALA A 197 11.13 -5.35 -10.56
N ILE A 198 11.26 -4.53 -9.50
CA ILE A 198 10.11 -4.17 -8.65
C ILE A 198 9.09 -3.39 -9.48
N ARG A 199 7.80 -3.75 -9.40
CA ARG A 199 6.70 -3.12 -10.13
C ARG A 199 5.43 -3.02 -9.30
N THR A 200 4.46 -2.27 -9.78
CA THR A 200 3.11 -2.23 -9.23
C THR A 200 2.51 -3.64 -9.20
N GLY A 201 1.86 -3.99 -8.08
CA GLY A 201 1.31 -5.33 -7.81
C GLY A 201 2.24 -6.26 -7.02
N ASP A 202 3.54 -5.96 -6.93
CA ASP A 202 4.43 -6.61 -5.97
C ASP A 202 4.08 -6.15 -4.54
N PHE A 203 4.63 -6.82 -3.53
CA PHE A 203 4.36 -6.50 -2.14
C PHE A 203 5.55 -6.78 -1.23
N LEU A 204 5.56 -6.14 -0.07
CA LEU A 204 6.44 -6.45 1.04
C LEU A 204 5.68 -7.38 1.98
N ILE A 205 6.28 -8.53 2.32
CA ILE A 205 5.61 -9.53 3.17
C ILE A 205 6.51 -10.00 4.30
N LYS A 206 5.93 -10.06 5.50
CA LYS A 206 6.48 -10.73 6.67
C LYS A 206 5.55 -11.88 7.01
N PRO A 207 5.86 -13.13 6.61
CA PRO A 207 5.00 -14.26 6.92
C PRO A 207 5.01 -14.54 8.43
N GLY A 208 3.88 -14.98 8.97
CA GLY A 208 3.79 -15.35 10.38
C GLY A 208 2.44 -15.06 11.02
N SER A 209 2.41 -15.27 12.35
CA SER A 209 1.30 -14.88 13.21
C SER A 209 1.90 -14.27 14.50
N PRO A 210 1.95 -12.92 14.61
CA PRO A 210 1.46 -11.96 13.64
C PRO A 210 2.38 -11.85 12.41
N GLY A 211 1.76 -11.82 11.23
CA GLY A 211 2.39 -11.47 9.98
C GLY A 211 1.90 -10.10 9.49
N HIS A 212 2.49 -9.59 8.39
CA HIS A 212 2.00 -8.38 7.74
C HIS A 212 2.36 -8.33 6.26
N LEU A 213 1.55 -7.61 5.49
CA LEU A 213 1.76 -7.37 4.07
C LEU A 213 1.43 -5.93 3.71
N VAL A 214 2.27 -5.35 2.87
CA VAL A 214 2.09 -4.01 2.29
C VAL A 214 2.19 -4.11 0.77
N ILE A 215 1.25 -3.51 0.07
CA ILE A 215 1.05 -3.61 -1.37
C ILE A 215 1.77 -2.45 -2.06
N ILE A 216 2.49 -2.70 -3.14
CA ILE A 216 3.00 -1.66 -4.04
C ILE A 216 1.87 -1.33 -5.04
N VAL A 217 1.22 -0.17 -4.85
CA VAL A 217 0.07 0.25 -5.67
C VAL A 217 0.43 1.28 -6.75
N GLY A 218 1.68 1.72 -6.77
CA GLY A 218 2.16 2.65 -7.79
C GLY A 218 3.67 2.75 -7.83
N VAL A 219 4.22 2.96 -9.03
CA VAL A 219 5.66 3.13 -9.27
C VAL A 219 5.89 4.37 -10.13
N ALA A 220 6.80 5.23 -9.67
CA ALA A 220 7.37 6.29 -10.48
C ALA A 220 8.85 6.01 -10.74
N ARG A 221 9.38 6.48 -11.88
CA ARG A 221 10.79 6.34 -12.24
C ARG A 221 11.36 7.64 -12.81
N ASN A 222 12.64 7.86 -12.63
CA ASN A 222 13.35 8.95 -13.29
C ASN A 222 14.17 8.46 -14.51
N ALA A 223 14.84 9.39 -15.19
CA ALA A 223 15.65 9.08 -16.37
C ALA A 223 16.84 8.16 -16.09
N SER A 224 17.37 8.15 -14.85
CA SER A 224 18.46 7.25 -14.45
C SER A 224 18.00 5.84 -14.05
N GLY A 225 16.67 5.59 -14.07
CA GLY A 225 16.09 4.32 -13.67
C GLY A 225 15.80 4.16 -12.18
N LYS A 226 16.11 5.18 -11.34
CA LYS A 226 15.71 5.19 -9.93
C LYS A 226 14.19 5.19 -9.83
N LYS A 227 13.65 4.40 -8.89
CA LYS A 227 12.20 4.23 -8.69
C LYS A 227 11.75 4.74 -7.32
N LEU A 228 10.50 5.17 -7.27
CA LEU A 228 9.76 5.50 -6.07
C LEU A 228 8.43 4.75 -6.08
N TYR A 229 7.90 4.45 -4.90
CA TYR A 229 6.79 3.54 -4.72
C TYR A 229 5.70 4.14 -3.84
N LEU A 230 4.44 3.97 -4.23
CA LEU A 230 3.30 4.16 -3.35
C LEU A 230 2.95 2.84 -2.69
N LEU A 231 2.78 2.86 -1.39
CA LEU A 231 2.47 1.69 -0.58
C LEU A 231 1.07 1.80 -0.01
N ALA A 232 0.34 0.66 0.03
CA ALA A 232 -0.97 0.56 0.63
C ALA A 232 -1.06 -0.66 1.54
N GLU A 233 -1.92 -0.60 2.55
CA GLU A 233 -2.20 -1.72 3.45
C GLU A 233 -3.66 -1.74 3.90
N SER A 234 -4.14 -2.89 4.36
CA SER A 234 -5.16 -3.02 5.39
C SER A 234 -4.50 -3.53 6.67
N PHE A 235 -5.25 -3.65 7.76
CA PHE A 235 -4.68 -4.04 9.06
C PHE A 235 -5.62 -4.92 9.88
N MET A 236 -5.24 -5.22 11.13
CA MET A 236 -6.07 -5.89 12.13
C MET A 236 -6.54 -4.88 13.19
N PRO A 237 -7.84 -4.83 13.49
CA PRO A 237 -8.95 -5.56 12.85
C PRO A 237 -9.07 -5.20 11.37
N ALA A 238 -9.84 -6.00 10.59
CA ALA A 238 -10.09 -5.74 9.18
C ALA A 238 -10.60 -4.30 8.98
N GLN A 239 -9.96 -3.55 8.08
CA GLN A 239 -10.19 -2.13 7.87
C GLN A 239 -10.00 -1.73 6.42
N ASP A 240 -10.41 -0.52 6.05
CA ASP A 240 -10.27 0.01 4.71
C ASP A 240 -8.83 -0.06 4.21
N ILE A 241 -8.67 -0.42 2.93
CA ILE A 241 -7.35 -0.40 2.27
C ILE A 241 -6.95 1.06 2.04
N HIS A 242 -5.79 1.44 2.53
CA HIS A 242 -5.35 2.83 2.53
C HIS A 242 -3.90 2.99 2.10
N ILE A 243 -3.60 4.12 1.45
CA ILE A 243 -2.26 4.50 1.02
C ILE A 243 -1.51 5.13 2.19
N LEU A 244 -0.27 4.68 2.40
CA LEU A 244 0.54 5.01 3.56
C LEU A 244 1.22 6.38 3.43
N VAL A 245 1.30 7.10 4.55
CA VAL A 245 2.19 8.23 4.74
C VAL A 245 3.61 7.73 4.98
N ASN A 246 4.61 8.30 4.32
CA ASN A 246 6.00 7.99 4.59
C ASN A 246 6.54 8.87 5.75
N HIS A 247 6.39 8.37 6.98
CA HIS A 247 6.89 9.08 8.17
C HIS A 247 8.42 9.12 8.29
N ARG A 248 9.14 8.22 7.60
CA ARG A 248 10.61 8.17 7.63
C ARG A 248 11.25 9.22 6.72
N ASN A 249 10.54 9.59 5.67
CA ASN A 249 10.98 10.65 4.77
C ASN A 249 9.79 11.58 4.44
N PRO A 250 9.46 12.54 5.31
CA PRO A 250 8.32 13.44 5.10
C PRO A 250 8.44 14.29 3.82
N GLN A 251 9.66 14.58 3.36
CA GLN A 251 9.89 15.35 2.12
C GLN A 251 9.55 14.54 0.87
N LEU A 252 9.60 13.22 0.96
CA LEU A 252 9.27 12.32 -0.14
C LEU A 252 7.84 11.78 -0.03
N SER A 253 7.23 11.86 1.17
CA SER A 253 5.89 11.32 1.43
C SER A 253 4.87 11.79 0.38
N PRO A 254 4.00 10.90 -0.10
CA PRO A 254 3.77 9.51 0.31
C PRO A 254 4.64 8.48 -0.41
N TRP A 255 5.62 8.91 -1.18
CA TRP A 255 6.49 8.03 -1.92
C TRP A 255 7.57 7.40 -1.03
N TYR A 256 7.90 6.14 -1.31
CA TYR A 256 8.92 5.35 -0.62
C TYR A 256 10.07 5.01 -1.57
N GLU A 257 11.26 4.85 -1.02
CA GLU A 257 12.38 4.17 -1.68
C GLU A 257 12.43 2.73 -1.16
N LEU A 258 12.58 1.77 -2.06
CA LEU A 258 12.73 0.35 -1.73
C LEU A 258 14.07 -0.16 -2.26
N ASP A 259 14.70 -1.05 -1.51
CA ASP A 259 15.95 -1.69 -1.89
C ASP A 259 15.90 -3.18 -1.52
N VAL A 260 16.14 -4.07 -2.49
CA VAL A 260 16.13 -5.52 -2.27
C VAL A 260 17.44 -6.04 -1.67
N ASP A 261 18.50 -5.22 -1.63
CA ASP A 261 19.84 -5.68 -1.28
C ASP A 261 20.29 -5.21 0.11
N THR A 262 20.09 -3.94 0.45
CA THR A 262 20.83 -3.31 1.56
C THR A 262 19.98 -2.64 2.62
N ALA A 263 18.77 -2.18 2.31
CA ALA A 263 18.00 -1.33 3.21
C ALA A 263 16.68 -1.95 3.66
N GLU A 264 16.39 -1.88 4.95
CA GLU A 264 15.08 -2.20 5.49
C GLU A 264 14.07 -1.11 5.12
N THR A 265 12.84 -1.52 4.81
CA THR A 265 11.72 -0.61 4.59
C THR A 265 10.89 -0.51 5.85
N ALA A 266 10.82 0.68 6.43
CA ALA A 266 9.99 0.94 7.60
C ALA A 266 8.72 1.70 7.21
N THR A 267 7.57 1.12 7.51
CA THR A 267 6.26 1.79 7.53
C THR A 267 5.96 2.34 8.93
N ALA A 268 4.79 2.89 9.16
CA ALA A 268 4.40 3.39 10.47
C ALA A 268 4.39 2.29 11.56
N LYS A 269 4.10 1.04 11.17
CA LYS A 269 3.83 -0.06 12.11
C LYS A 269 4.78 -1.25 11.96
N TYR A 270 5.44 -1.40 10.81
CA TYR A 270 6.28 -2.57 10.51
C TYR A 270 7.61 -2.19 9.88
N ILE A 271 8.60 -3.05 10.11
CA ILE A 271 9.90 -3.02 9.43
C ILE A 271 10.02 -4.30 8.60
N PHE A 272 10.27 -4.13 7.31
CA PHE A 272 10.45 -5.19 6.34
C PHE A 272 11.92 -5.31 5.95
N LYS A 273 12.43 -6.53 5.91
CA LYS A 273 13.78 -6.82 5.41
C LYS A 273 13.83 -6.65 3.88
N PRO A 274 14.99 -6.41 3.27
CA PRO A 274 15.13 -6.36 1.82
C PRO A 274 14.52 -7.58 1.11
N SER A 275 14.77 -8.79 1.63
CA SER A 275 14.22 -10.06 1.11
C SER A 275 12.70 -10.22 1.21
N SER A 276 12.01 -9.28 1.86
CA SER A 276 10.54 -9.29 2.00
C SER A 276 9.81 -8.88 0.74
N ILE A 277 10.49 -8.29 -0.26
CA ILE A 277 9.85 -7.84 -1.50
C ILE A 277 9.64 -9.05 -2.41
N LYS A 278 8.38 -9.35 -2.68
CA LYS A 278 7.97 -10.54 -3.43
C LYS A 278 6.94 -10.24 -4.50
N ARG A 279 6.83 -11.16 -5.45
CA ARG A 279 5.81 -11.18 -6.49
C ARG A 279 5.02 -12.46 -6.43
N PHE A 280 3.71 -12.36 -6.51
CA PHE A 280 2.85 -13.52 -6.65
C PHE A 280 3.17 -14.29 -7.93
N HIS A 281 3.24 -15.61 -7.86
CA HIS A 281 3.77 -16.43 -8.96
C HIS A 281 2.98 -16.28 -10.28
N ALA A 282 1.67 -16.06 -10.22
CA ALA A 282 0.83 -15.85 -11.41
C ALA A 282 1.06 -14.50 -12.11
N LEU A 283 1.82 -13.59 -11.51
CA LEU A 283 2.21 -12.30 -12.11
C LEU A 283 3.62 -12.31 -12.73
N ARG A 284 4.19 -13.46 -13.02
CA ARG A 284 5.54 -13.58 -13.60
C ARG A 284 5.68 -12.91 -14.97
#